data_b22dbe099614baa5dac720e45e647b42
#
_entry.id   b22dbe099614baa5dac720e45e647b42
#
_cell.length_a   1.000
_cell.length_b   1.000
_cell.length_c   1.000
_cell.angle_alpha   90.00
_cell.angle_beta   90.00
_cell.angle_gamma   90.00
#
_symmetry.space_group_name_H-M   'P 1'
#
loop_
_entity.id
_entity.type
_entity.pdbx_description
1 polymer ?
#
loop_
_entity_poly.entity_id
_entity_poly.type
_entity_poly.pdbx_seq_one_letter_code
_entity_poly.pdbx_strand_id
1 'polypeptide(L)'
;MKQIIALCTIALLLLSCNEDNDDMDTAYGSLNLVFENTVASSPLTLNTQTYANLSGEGYSVSELKYIISNIQLTRSDNTVHTIPVDKSYFVINEAGTKTALLDSIPVGDYTGINFGFGVDPTRYPIESGSVNFIPTAEEAGMLWTWSAGYKFLKFEGTYSTTVDTDDANPFTYHVGSHGANLDNYKEINLAFAKAVTASTTTTQTINFDVAKIFDSTNTMSLVAKDDIQVDPENAPKIAENVRTAFTIE
;
A
#
# COMPACT_ATOMS: atom_id res chain seq x y z
N MET A 1 -54.12 -3.85 80.10
CA MET A 1 -54.04 -3.22 78.79
C MET A 1 -52.59 -3.12 78.46
N LYS A 2 -52.04 -4.04 77.64
CA LYS A 2 -50.71 -4.02 77.16
C LYS A 2 -50.78 -4.14 75.64
N GLN A 3 -50.39 -3.08 74.95
CA GLN A 3 -50.32 -3.04 73.49
C GLN A 3 -48.95 -3.69 73.02
N ILE A 4 -49.08 -4.67 72.18
CA ILE A 4 -47.94 -5.29 71.54
C ILE A 4 -47.81 -4.61 70.19
N ILE A 5 -46.72 -3.90 69.98
CA ILE A 5 -46.35 -3.30 68.70
C ILE A 5 -45.52 -4.36 67.93
N ALA A 6 -46.07 -4.87 66.84
CA ALA A 6 -45.36 -5.75 65.92
C ALA A 6 -44.56 -4.90 64.95
N LEU A 7 -43.24 -5.06 64.98
CA LEU A 7 -42.31 -4.41 64.08
C LEU A 7 -42.12 -5.30 62.83
N CYS A 8 -42.71 -4.88 61.72
CA CYS A 8 -42.47 -5.52 60.41
C CYS A 8 -41.13 -5.01 59.82
N THR A 9 -40.13 -5.86 59.81
CA THR A 9 -38.87 -5.62 59.14
C THR A 9 -39.02 -6.00 57.65
N ILE A 10 -39.04 -5.00 56.77
CA ILE A 10 -39.00 -5.21 55.30
C ILE A 10 -37.52 -5.38 54.91
N ALA A 11 -37.13 -6.58 54.51
CA ALA A 11 -35.85 -6.85 53.91
C ALA A 11 -35.92 -6.43 52.45
N LEU A 12 -35.29 -5.31 52.08
CA LEU A 12 -35.01 -4.97 50.69
C LEU A 12 -33.87 -5.88 50.17
N LEU A 13 -34.24 -6.82 49.33
CA LEU A 13 -33.29 -7.52 48.48
C LEU A 13 -32.85 -6.57 47.37
N LEU A 14 -31.66 -6.00 47.52
CA LEU A 14 -30.95 -5.33 46.40
C LEU A 14 -30.48 -6.42 45.45
N LEU A 15 -31.25 -6.64 44.39
CA LEU A 15 -30.75 -7.31 43.19
C LEU A 15 -29.72 -6.37 42.53
N SER A 16 -28.46 -6.56 42.87
CA SER A 16 -27.36 -6.02 42.10
C SER A 16 -27.34 -6.79 40.77
N CYS A 17 -27.88 -6.22 39.71
CA CYS A 17 -27.49 -6.60 38.37
C CYS A 17 -26.02 -6.18 38.22
N ASN A 18 -25.11 -7.12 38.31
CA ASN A 18 -23.83 -6.99 37.63
C ASN A 18 -24.19 -6.98 36.15
N GLU A 19 -24.15 -5.83 35.51
CA GLU A 19 -23.88 -5.77 34.10
C GLU A 19 -22.41 -6.21 33.97
N ASP A 20 -22.21 -7.51 33.77
CA ASP A 20 -20.98 -8.00 33.19
C ASP A 20 -20.89 -7.35 31.78
N ASN A 21 -20.26 -6.18 31.72
CA ASN A 21 -19.64 -5.75 30.46
C ASN A 21 -18.64 -6.84 30.14
N ASP A 22 -19.07 -7.85 29.39
CA ASP A 22 -18.18 -8.66 28.55
C ASP A 22 -17.59 -7.69 27.53
N ASP A 23 -16.58 -6.92 27.93
CA ASP A 23 -15.55 -6.47 27.04
C ASP A 23 -14.93 -7.77 26.53
N MET A 24 -15.50 -8.30 25.45
CA MET A 24 -14.89 -9.38 24.71
C MET A 24 -13.51 -8.88 24.32
N ASP A 25 -12.52 -9.34 25.07
CA ASP A 25 -11.13 -9.00 24.84
C ASP A 25 -10.82 -9.32 23.38
N THR A 26 -10.85 -8.30 22.52
CA THR A 26 -10.72 -8.48 21.07
C THR A 26 -9.33 -9.04 20.82
N ALA A 27 -9.26 -10.31 20.48
CA ALA A 27 -7.98 -10.96 20.17
C ALA A 27 -7.41 -10.39 18.86
N TYR A 28 -6.10 -10.23 18.82
CA TYR A 28 -5.39 -9.65 17.68
C TYR A 28 -4.32 -10.60 17.14
N GLY A 29 -4.11 -10.55 15.84
CA GLY A 29 -2.99 -11.14 15.13
C GLY A 29 -2.29 -10.11 14.28
N SER A 30 -1.46 -10.58 13.35
CA SER A 30 -0.75 -9.74 12.38
C SER A 30 -0.97 -10.25 10.96
N LEU A 31 -0.95 -9.34 9.99
CA LEU A 31 -0.96 -9.66 8.56
C LEU A 31 0.31 -9.10 7.92
N ASN A 32 1.13 -9.98 7.35
CA ASN A 32 2.32 -9.60 6.61
C ASN A 32 2.01 -9.61 5.11
N LEU A 33 1.99 -8.45 4.48
CA LEU A 33 1.88 -8.31 3.04
C LEU A 33 3.28 -8.46 2.44
N VAL A 34 3.45 -9.41 1.53
CA VAL A 34 4.70 -9.62 0.78
C VAL A 34 4.47 -9.18 -0.66
N PHE A 35 5.26 -8.23 -1.14
CA PHE A 35 5.17 -7.74 -2.51
C PHE A 35 6.19 -8.47 -3.38
N GLU A 36 5.71 -9.18 -4.39
CA GLU A 36 6.54 -9.80 -5.42
C GLU A 36 6.46 -8.99 -6.70
N ASN A 37 7.59 -8.42 -7.11
CA ASN A 37 7.68 -7.65 -8.34
C ASN A 37 8.06 -8.58 -9.48
N THR A 38 7.24 -8.61 -10.55
CA THR A 38 7.43 -9.50 -11.69
C THR A 38 7.42 -8.71 -13.00
N VAL A 39 7.97 -9.32 -14.04
CA VAL A 39 7.76 -8.89 -15.43
C VAL A 39 7.17 -10.07 -16.18
N ALA A 40 5.93 -9.95 -16.64
CA ALA A 40 5.21 -11.01 -17.33
C ALA A 40 5.25 -12.36 -16.56
N SER A 41 4.98 -12.33 -15.26
CA SER A 41 4.96 -13.48 -14.33
C SER A 41 6.33 -14.09 -13.98
N SER A 42 7.46 -13.50 -14.42
CA SER A 42 8.80 -13.89 -13.97
C SER A 42 9.32 -12.89 -12.94
N PRO A 43 10.00 -13.33 -11.88
CA PRO A 43 10.56 -12.41 -10.89
C PRO A 43 11.42 -11.32 -11.53
N LEU A 44 11.24 -10.07 -11.11
CA LEU A 44 12.08 -8.95 -11.55
C LEU A 44 13.53 -9.18 -11.10
N THR A 45 14.46 -9.01 -12.02
CA THR A 45 15.89 -9.07 -11.74
C THR A 45 16.53 -7.73 -12.12
N LEU A 46 17.09 -7.05 -11.13
CA LEU A 46 17.72 -5.75 -11.33
C LEU A 46 19.07 -5.88 -12.05
N ASN A 47 19.39 -4.91 -12.90
CA ASN A 47 20.68 -4.65 -13.55
C ASN A 47 21.16 -5.69 -14.57
N THR A 48 20.66 -6.90 -14.57
CA THR A 48 21.24 -8.00 -15.37
C THR A 48 20.28 -8.59 -16.39
N GLN A 49 18.98 -8.44 -16.19
CA GLN A 49 17.97 -8.99 -17.11
C GLN A 49 17.44 -7.89 -18.02
N THR A 50 17.42 -8.19 -19.32
CA THR A 50 16.72 -7.36 -20.31
C THR A 50 15.32 -7.88 -20.54
N TYR A 51 14.35 -7.00 -20.57
CA TYR A 51 12.95 -7.23 -20.84
C TYR A 51 12.55 -6.50 -22.12
N ALA A 52 11.37 -6.79 -22.64
CA ALA A 52 10.80 -6.09 -23.79
C ALA A 52 9.43 -5.48 -23.40
N ASN A 53 9.16 -4.28 -23.88
CA ASN A 53 7.82 -3.69 -23.84
C ASN A 53 7.08 -3.87 -25.17
N LEU A 54 5.77 -3.55 -25.20
CA LEU A 54 4.99 -3.68 -26.44
C LEU A 54 5.36 -2.68 -27.53
N SER A 55 6.12 -1.64 -27.21
CA SER A 55 6.68 -0.72 -28.21
C SER A 55 7.87 -1.32 -28.96
N GLY A 56 8.31 -2.54 -28.59
CA GLY A 56 9.45 -3.24 -29.19
C GLY A 56 10.81 -2.78 -28.67
N GLU A 57 10.82 -2.03 -27.57
CA GLU A 57 12.03 -1.54 -26.92
C GLU A 57 12.53 -2.57 -25.90
N GLY A 58 13.86 -2.76 -25.84
CA GLY A 58 14.51 -3.51 -24.77
C GLY A 58 14.71 -2.61 -23.55
N TYR A 59 14.55 -3.13 -22.33
CA TYR A 59 14.85 -2.37 -21.11
C TYR A 59 15.40 -3.25 -20.00
N SER A 60 16.24 -2.68 -19.16
CA SER A 60 16.67 -3.28 -17.90
C SER A 60 16.40 -2.31 -16.75
N VAL A 61 16.03 -2.85 -15.60
CA VAL A 61 15.66 -2.07 -14.42
C VAL A 61 16.83 -2.03 -13.45
N SER A 62 17.24 -0.84 -13.05
CA SER A 62 18.27 -0.64 -12.02
C SER A 62 17.69 -0.30 -10.65
N GLU A 63 16.53 0.35 -10.63
CA GLU A 63 15.84 0.70 -9.38
C GLU A 63 14.32 0.60 -9.55
N LEU A 64 13.68 -0.05 -8.58
CA LEU A 64 12.23 -0.05 -8.42
C LEU A 64 11.90 0.18 -6.95
N LYS A 65 11.23 1.29 -6.69
CA LYS A 65 10.62 1.59 -5.39
C LYS A 65 9.24 2.19 -5.61
N TYR A 66 8.33 1.89 -4.69
CA TYR A 66 7.01 2.53 -4.67
C TYR A 66 6.46 2.63 -3.26
N ILE A 67 5.51 3.55 -3.09
CA ILE A 67 4.83 3.79 -1.83
C ILE A 67 3.46 3.12 -1.88
N ILE A 68 3.11 2.37 -0.83
CA ILE A 68 1.75 1.96 -0.54
C ILE A 68 1.28 2.62 0.75
N SER A 69 0.00 2.94 0.83
CA SER A 69 -0.57 3.72 1.94
C SER A 69 -2.05 3.41 2.20
N ASN A 70 -2.59 3.98 3.28
CA ASN A 70 -4.02 3.98 3.58
C ASN A 70 -4.68 2.61 3.51
N ILE A 71 -4.04 1.61 4.14
CA ILE A 71 -4.47 0.22 4.05
C ILE A 71 -5.77 0.00 4.83
N GLN A 72 -6.71 -0.65 4.18
CA GLN A 72 -8.00 -1.08 4.75
C GLN A 72 -8.23 -2.55 4.44
N LEU A 73 -8.76 -3.28 5.39
CA LEU A 73 -9.09 -4.69 5.26
C LEU A 73 -10.60 -4.88 5.38
N THR A 74 -11.23 -5.52 4.40
CA THR A 74 -12.66 -5.84 4.42
C THR A 74 -12.85 -7.22 5.03
N ARG A 75 -13.71 -7.32 6.05
CA ARG A 75 -14.07 -8.57 6.71
C ARG A 75 -15.17 -9.32 5.94
N SER A 76 -15.36 -10.60 6.28
CA SER A 76 -16.41 -11.43 5.67
C SER A 76 -17.85 -10.94 5.95
N ASP A 77 -18.04 -10.12 6.98
CA ASP A 77 -19.31 -9.46 7.29
C ASP A 77 -19.48 -8.09 6.60
N ASN A 78 -18.55 -7.72 5.70
CA ASN A 78 -18.44 -6.44 5.01
C ASN A 78 -18.07 -5.25 5.90
N THR A 79 -17.72 -5.45 7.16
CA THR A 79 -17.11 -4.38 7.96
C THR A 79 -15.69 -4.11 7.51
N VAL A 80 -15.21 -2.87 7.68
CA VAL A 80 -13.88 -2.46 7.25
C VAL A 80 -13.02 -2.16 8.48
N HIS A 81 -11.87 -2.82 8.56
CA HIS A 81 -10.83 -2.48 9.50
C HIS A 81 -9.79 -1.57 8.82
N THR A 82 -9.70 -0.32 9.27
CA THR A 82 -8.75 0.66 8.74
C THR A 82 -7.48 0.64 9.58
N ILE A 83 -6.34 0.47 8.92
CA ILE A 83 -5.04 0.57 9.58
C ILE A 83 -4.79 2.04 9.96
N PRO A 84 -4.38 2.33 11.21
CA PRO A 84 -4.08 3.69 11.62
C PRO A 84 -3.08 4.37 10.69
N VAL A 85 -3.28 5.66 10.44
CA VAL A 85 -2.50 6.43 9.44
C VAL A 85 -1.00 6.35 9.70
N ASP A 86 -0.58 6.44 10.95
CA ASP A 86 0.83 6.35 11.37
C ASP A 86 1.46 4.96 11.17
N LYS A 87 0.66 3.95 10.85
CA LYS A 87 1.08 2.56 10.60
C LYS A 87 0.74 2.06 9.20
N SER A 88 0.29 2.94 8.32
CA SER A 88 -0.31 2.58 7.03
C SER A 88 0.51 3.04 5.81
N TYR A 89 1.78 3.44 5.99
CA TYR A 89 2.65 3.90 4.91
C TYR A 89 3.92 3.05 4.84
N PHE A 90 4.19 2.49 3.66
CA PHE A 90 5.35 1.63 3.45
C PHE A 90 6.04 1.99 2.13
N VAL A 91 7.38 1.96 2.14
CA VAL A 91 8.19 1.97 0.93
C VAL A 91 8.52 0.53 0.57
N ILE A 92 8.04 0.10 -0.57
CA ILE A 92 8.42 -1.18 -1.16
C ILE A 92 9.63 -0.95 -2.05
N ASN A 93 10.71 -1.68 -1.82
CA ASN A 93 12.00 -1.53 -2.48
C ASN A 93 12.47 -2.88 -2.99
N GLU A 94 12.61 -3.05 -4.31
CA GLU A 94 13.04 -4.32 -4.90
C GLU A 94 14.44 -4.75 -4.42
N ALA A 95 15.36 -3.81 -4.23
CA ALA A 95 16.70 -4.10 -3.71
C ALA A 95 16.75 -4.28 -2.17
N GLY A 96 15.61 -4.21 -1.48
CA GLY A 96 15.57 -4.22 -0.01
C GLY A 96 14.27 -4.78 0.55
N THR A 97 13.53 -3.98 1.30
CA THR A 97 12.29 -4.41 1.96
C THR A 97 11.13 -4.47 0.99
N LYS A 98 10.55 -5.65 0.85
CA LYS A 98 9.34 -5.93 0.04
C LYS A 98 8.14 -6.35 0.89
N THR A 99 8.12 -5.97 2.15
CA THR A 99 7.07 -6.39 3.08
C THR A 99 6.45 -5.20 3.80
N ALA A 100 5.16 -5.33 4.11
CA ALA A 100 4.42 -4.43 4.97
C ALA A 100 3.76 -5.25 6.08
N LEU A 101 4.29 -5.16 7.30
CA LEU A 101 3.73 -5.84 8.45
C LEU A 101 2.64 -4.97 9.09
N LEU A 102 1.44 -5.50 9.14
CA LEU A 102 0.27 -4.90 9.77
C LEU A 102 0.02 -5.60 11.12
N ASP A 103 0.27 -4.89 12.20
CA ASP A 103 0.06 -5.39 13.55
C ASP A 103 -1.33 -5.02 14.08
N SER A 104 -1.74 -5.72 15.14
CA SER A 104 -2.99 -5.44 15.85
C SER A 104 -4.23 -5.56 14.95
N ILE A 105 -4.24 -6.55 14.08
CA ILE A 105 -5.39 -6.86 13.25
C ILE A 105 -6.37 -7.72 14.05
N PRO A 106 -7.63 -7.30 14.22
CA PRO A 106 -8.63 -8.11 14.92
C PRO A 106 -8.77 -9.50 14.30
N VAL A 107 -8.86 -10.55 15.09
CA VAL A 107 -9.05 -11.91 14.57
C VAL A 107 -10.34 -12.01 13.77
N GLY A 108 -10.31 -12.81 12.71
CA GLY A 108 -11.46 -13.04 11.83
C GLY A 108 -11.08 -13.31 10.40
N ASP A 109 -12.10 -13.51 9.57
CA ASP A 109 -11.96 -13.77 8.15
C ASP A 109 -12.02 -12.46 7.37
N TYR A 110 -11.05 -12.26 6.49
CA TYR A 110 -10.92 -11.10 5.61
C TYR A 110 -11.07 -11.51 4.16
N THR A 111 -11.82 -10.70 3.40
CA THR A 111 -12.21 -10.99 2.01
C THR A 111 -11.68 -9.97 1.00
N GLY A 112 -11.09 -8.90 1.48
CA GLY A 112 -10.55 -7.85 0.61
C GLY A 112 -9.56 -6.94 1.30
N ILE A 113 -8.71 -6.34 0.48
CA ILE A 113 -7.79 -5.29 0.87
C ILE A 113 -7.93 -4.11 -0.10
N ASN A 114 -7.99 -2.91 0.47
CA ASN A 114 -7.83 -1.66 -0.25
C ASN A 114 -6.54 -0.99 0.22
N PHE A 115 -5.75 -0.47 -0.70
CA PHE A 115 -4.60 0.37 -0.37
C PHE A 115 -4.37 1.43 -1.43
N GLY A 116 -3.69 2.51 -1.06
CA GLY A 116 -3.28 3.55 -1.97
C GLY A 116 -1.90 3.28 -2.58
N PHE A 117 -1.75 3.56 -3.86
CA PHE A 117 -0.46 3.78 -4.50
C PHE A 117 -0.09 5.25 -4.34
N GLY A 118 0.97 5.50 -3.57
CA GLY A 118 1.44 6.85 -3.26
C GLY A 118 0.93 7.40 -1.93
N VAL A 119 0.90 8.72 -1.81
CA VAL A 119 0.41 9.48 -0.65
C VAL A 119 -0.84 10.25 -1.06
N ASP A 120 -1.91 10.11 -0.29
CA ASP A 120 -3.19 10.72 -0.62
C ASP A 120 -3.14 12.26 -0.61
N PRO A 121 -4.08 12.92 -1.33
CA PRO A 121 -4.07 14.39 -1.48
C PRO A 121 -4.15 15.16 -0.16
N THR A 122 -4.70 14.54 0.90
CA THR A 122 -4.83 15.19 2.21
C THR A 122 -3.49 15.29 2.94
N ARG A 123 -2.47 14.56 2.47
CA ARG A 123 -1.10 14.55 2.97
C ARG A 123 -0.14 15.37 2.11
N TYR A 124 -0.66 16.10 1.13
CA TYR A 124 0.12 16.91 0.20
C TYR A 124 -0.23 18.42 0.33
N PRO A 125 0.72 19.36 0.43
CA PRO A 125 2.17 19.13 0.58
C PRO A 125 2.52 18.47 1.92
N ILE A 126 3.70 17.85 2.00
CA ILE A 126 4.18 17.21 3.23
C ILE A 126 4.36 18.27 4.31
N GLU A 127 3.61 18.10 5.41
CA GLU A 127 3.84 18.88 6.63
C GLU A 127 4.68 18.02 7.60
N SER A 128 5.82 18.56 8.03
CA SER A 128 6.69 17.86 8.97
C SER A 128 5.94 17.53 10.27
N GLY A 129 6.01 16.27 10.70
CA GLY A 129 5.43 15.79 11.95
C GLY A 129 4.01 15.23 11.85
N SER A 130 3.35 15.24 10.69
CA SER A 130 2.01 14.69 10.54
C SER A 130 2.00 13.17 10.26
N VAL A 131 3.12 12.58 9.81
CA VAL A 131 3.26 11.15 9.55
C VAL A 131 4.69 10.71 9.88
N ASN A 132 4.86 9.66 10.70
CA ASN A 132 6.18 9.05 11.03
C ASN A 132 6.89 8.42 9.81
N PHE A 133 6.26 8.46 8.67
CA PHE A 133 6.74 7.91 7.41
C PHE A 133 7.78 8.80 6.71
N ILE A 134 7.72 10.13 6.90
CA ILE A 134 8.57 11.09 6.19
C ILE A 134 10.07 10.73 6.23
N PRO A 135 10.68 10.41 7.39
CA PRO A 135 12.09 10.02 7.45
C PRO A 135 12.40 8.81 6.57
N THR A 136 11.56 7.77 6.60
CA THR A 136 11.77 6.57 5.77
C THR A 136 11.68 6.88 4.29
N ALA A 137 10.77 7.75 3.87
CA ALA A 137 10.65 8.17 2.48
C ALA A 137 11.86 9.01 2.03
N GLU A 138 12.37 9.87 2.90
CA GLU A 138 13.57 10.67 2.65
C GLU A 138 14.81 9.77 2.50
N GLU A 139 15.04 8.86 3.45
CA GLU A 139 16.14 7.89 3.42
C GLU A 139 16.08 6.99 2.17
N ALA A 140 14.88 6.62 1.73
CA ALA A 140 14.67 5.82 0.53
C ALA A 140 14.79 6.64 -0.78
N GLY A 141 14.98 7.96 -0.71
CA GLY A 141 15.03 8.85 -1.87
C GLY A 141 13.67 9.05 -2.55
N MET A 142 12.58 8.87 -1.80
CA MET A 142 11.20 9.00 -2.29
C MET A 142 10.62 10.42 -2.08
N LEU A 143 11.47 11.41 -1.83
CA LEU A 143 11.11 12.83 -1.81
C LEU A 143 11.79 13.57 -2.95
N TRP A 144 11.09 14.58 -3.51
CA TRP A 144 11.75 15.58 -4.35
C TRP A 144 12.37 16.65 -3.47
N THR A 145 13.69 16.80 -3.56
CA THR A 145 14.44 17.78 -2.74
C THR A 145 14.17 19.24 -3.12
N TRP A 146 13.69 19.48 -4.34
CA TRP A 146 13.42 20.81 -4.90
C TRP A 146 11.95 21.24 -4.80
N SER A 147 11.05 20.31 -4.47
CA SER A 147 9.64 20.63 -4.23
C SER A 147 9.11 19.75 -3.09
N ALA A 148 8.22 20.27 -2.28
CA ALA A 148 7.55 19.48 -1.26
C ALA A 148 6.65 18.44 -1.94
N GLY A 149 6.96 17.16 -1.83
CA GLY A 149 6.15 16.07 -2.39
C GLY A 149 6.87 14.73 -2.37
N TYR A 150 6.08 13.67 -2.43
CA TYR A 150 6.56 12.29 -2.52
C TYR A 150 6.62 11.82 -3.96
N LYS A 151 7.66 11.05 -4.29
CA LYS A 151 7.64 10.15 -5.44
C LYS A 151 6.83 8.92 -5.03
N PHE A 152 5.78 8.60 -5.73
CA PHE A 152 4.97 7.41 -5.49
C PHE A 152 5.59 6.17 -6.13
N LEU A 153 6.24 6.38 -7.28
CA LEU A 153 7.04 5.43 -8.01
C LEU A 153 8.41 6.04 -8.30
N LYS A 154 9.46 5.27 -8.08
CA LYS A 154 10.81 5.48 -8.58
C LYS A 154 11.19 4.25 -9.39
N PHE A 155 11.28 4.43 -10.71
CA PHE A 155 11.54 3.37 -11.66
C PHE A 155 12.58 3.84 -12.65
N GLU A 156 13.77 3.28 -12.54
CA GLU A 156 14.94 3.71 -13.27
C GLU A 156 15.63 2.53 -13.94
N GLY A 157 16.34 2.81 -15.03
CA GLY A 157 17.10 1.78 -15.72
C GLY A 157 17.73 2.28 -16.99
N THR A 158 17.97 1.36 -17.90
CA THR A 158 18.44 1.64 -19.25
C THR A 158 17.54 0.99 -20.28
N TYR A 159 17.48 1.57 -21.47
CA TYR A 159 16.71 1.00 -22.58
C TYR A 159 17.51 1.05 -23.88
N SER A 160 17.14 0.17 -24.80
CA SER A 160 17.57 0.15 -26.18
C SER A 160 16.39 0.46 -27.12
N THR A 161 16.67 1.06 -28.23
CA THR A 161 15.64 1.48 -29.21
C THR A 161 14.89 0.30 -29.83
N THR A 162 15.51 -0.87 -29.83
CA THR A 162 14.87 -2.16 -30.14
C THR A 162 15.48 -3.24 -29.22
N VAL A 163 14.82 -4.39 -29.12
CA VAL A 163 15.33 -5.54 -28.33
C VAL A 163 16.65 -6.12 -28.84
N ASP A 164 17.01 -5.83 -30.07
CA ASP A 164 18.19 -6.38 -30.76
C ASP A 164 19.40 -5.42 -30.78
N THR A 165 19.28 -4.25 -30.13
CA THR A 165 20.39 -3.26 -30.09
C THR A 165 21.03 -3.25 -28.70
N ASP A 166 22.33 -2.98 -28.65
CA ASP A 166 23.13 -2.86 -27.43
C ASP A 166 23.12 -1.42 -26.87
N ASP A 167 22.17 -0.58 -27.29
CA ASP A 167 22.02 0.77 -26.76
C ASP A 167 21.69 0.70 -25.26
N ALA A 168 22.28 1.58 -24.49
CA ALA A 168 22.06 1.66 -23.04
C ALA A 168 21.69 3.10 -22.62
N ASN A 169 20.60 3.61 -23.21
CA ASN A 169 20.08 4.93 -22.90
C ASN A 169 19.44 4.92 -21.50
N PRO A 170 19.72 5.86 -20.61
CA PRO A 170 19.08 5.90 -19.30
C PRO A 170 17.61 6.27 -19.43
N PHE A 171 16.78 5.75 -18.52
CA PHE A 171 15.42 6.24 -18.31
C PHE A 171 15.16 6.51 -16.83
N THR A 172 14.29 7.49 -16.56
CA THR A 172 13.91 7.90 -15.20
C THR A 172 12.40 8.19 -15.15
N TYR A 173 11.65 7.31 -14.49
CA TYR A 173 10.23 7.51 -14.23
C TYR A 173 10.01 7.72 -12.73
N HIS A 174 9.84 8.98 -12.35
CA HIS A 174 9.47 9.41 -11.01
C HIS A 174 8.04 9.93 -11.03
N VAL A 175 7.09 9.09 -10.69
CA VAL A 175 5.68 9.45 -10.62
C VAL A 175 5.31 9.84 -9.20
N GLY A 176 4.59 10.92 -9.04
CA GLY A 176 4.11 11.39 -7.75
C GLY A 176 3.12 12.53 -7.94
N SER A 177 2.55 13.06 -6.87
CA SER A 177 1.70 14.24 -6.93
C SER A 177 2.51 15.51 -6.73
N HIS A 178 2.12 16.57 -7.45
CA HIS A 178 2.72 17.89 -7.35
C HIS A 178 1.63 18.96 -7.31
N GLY A 179 1.13 19.22 -6.11
CA GLY A 179 -0.04 20.06 -5.90
C GLY A 179 -1.35 19.41 -6.37
N ALA A 180 -2.46 20.12 -6.16
CA ALA A 180 -3.79 19.59 -6.47
C ALA A 180 -4.06 19.36 -7.97
N ASN A 181 -3.28 19.98 -8.85
CA ASN A 181 -3.46 19.90 -10.29
C ASN A 181 -2.77 18.68 -10.92
N LEU A 182 -1.86 18.04 -10.22
CA LEU A 182 -1.18 16.82 -10.66
C LEU A 182 -1.20 15.84 -9.51
N ASP A 183 -2.33 15.15 -9.35
CA ASP A 183 -2.50 14.11 -8.35
C ASP A 183 -2.53 12.75 -9.04
N ASN A 184 -1.49 11.95 -8.76
CA ASN A 184 -1.31 10.61 -9.30
C ASN A 184 -1.62 9.51 -8.27
N TYR A 185 -2.21 9.85 -7.13
CA TYR A 185 -2.67 8.88 -6.16
C TYR A 185 -3.71 7.93 -6.78
N LYS A 186 -3.59 6.64 -6.54
CA LYS A 186 -4.53 5.62 -7.02
C LYS A 186 -4.91 4.67 -5.91
N GLU A 187 -6.19 4.33 -5.84
CA GLU A 187 -6.68 3.27 -4.97
C GLU A 187 -6.68 1.93 -5.69
N ILE A 188 -6.17 0.91 -5.01
CA ILE A 188 -6.11 -0.48 -5.46
C ILE A 188 -7.01 -1.31 -4.56
N ASN A 189 -7.95 -2.03 -5.15
CA ASN A 189 -8.85 -2.93 -4.46
C ASN A 189 -8.61 -4.35 -4.94
N LEU A 190 -8.25 -5.25 -4.01
CA LEU A 190 -7.99 -6.64 -4.31
C LEU A 190 -8.86 -7.54 -3.43
N ALA A 191 -9.50 -8.53 -4.04
CA ALA A 191 -10.19 -9.57 -3.29
C ALA A 191 -9.19 -10.64 -2.86
N PHE A 192 -9.26 -11.09 -1.62
CA PHE A 192 -8.49 -12.21 -1.11
C PHE A 192 -9.29 -12.95 -0.01
N ALA A 193 -8.84 -14.11 0.39
CA ALA A 193 -9.49 -14.86 1.47
C ALA A 193 -8.42 -15.33 2.46
N LYS A 194 -8.35 -14.68 3.62
CA LYS A 194 -7.40 -15.02 4.69
C LYS A 194 -8.06 -14.91 6.06
N ALA A 195 -7.74 -15.85 6.93
CA ALA A 195 -8.06 -15.78 8.35
C ALA A 195 -6.87 -15.17 9.10
N VAL A 196 -7.14 -14.19 9.94
CA VAL A 196 -6.19 -13.70 10.95
C VAL A 196 -6.53 -14.36 12.27
N THR A 197 -5.57 -15.04 12.88
CA THR A 197 -5.73 -15.76 14.14
C THR A 197 -4.88 -15.13 15.25
N ALA A 198 -5.33 -15.31 16.48
CA ALA A 198 -4.71 -14.67 17.64
C ALA A 198 -3.21 -15.01 17.77
N SER A 199 -2.42 -13.98 18.06
CA SER A 199 -0.99 -14.11 18.33
C SER A 199 -0.17 -14.79 17.23
N THR A 200 -0.68 -14.76 15.98
CA THR A 200 0.02 -15.32 14.80
C THR A 200 0.17 -14.25 13.73
N THR A 201 1.12 -14.49 12.83
CA THR A 201 1.28 -13.69 11.61
C THR A 201 0.81 -14.48 10.40
N THR A 202 -0.26 -13.99 9.78
CA THR A 202 -0.74 -14.49 8.48
C THR A 202 0.02 -13.79 7.37
N THR A 203 0.36 -14.48 6.29
CA THR A 203 1.04 -13.88 5.12
C THR A 203 0.12 -13.86 3.91
N GLN A 204 0.13 -12.74 3.19
CA GLN A 204 -0.50 -12.59 1.88
C GLN A 204 0.50 -12.04 0.88
N THR A 205 0.69 -12.75 -0.22
CA THR A 205 1.50 -12.26 -1.35
C THR A 205 0.64 -11.41 -2.29
N ILE A 206 1.19 -10.27 -2.66
CA ILE A 206 0.64 -9.34 -3.66
C ILE A 206 1.67 -9.25 -4.77
N ASN A 207 1.31 -9.64 -5.97
CA ASN A 207 2.15 -9.49 -7.15
C ASN A 207 1.99 -8.09 -7.74
N PHE A 208 3.11 -7.47 -8.13
CA PHE A 208 3.16 -6.23 -8.91
C PHE A 208 3.83 -6.51 -10.25
N ASP A 209 3.05 -6.54 -11.33
CA ASP A 209 3.58 -6.75 -12.69
C ASP A 209 4.16 -5.44 -13.24
N VAL A 210 5.47 -5.33 -13.20
CA VAL A 210 6.24 -4.15 -13.63
C VAL A 210 6.09 -3.87 -15.13
N ALA A 211 5.83 -4.90 -15.95
CA ALA A 211 5.59 -4.70 -17.38
C ALA A 211 4.38 -3.77 -17.63
N LYS A 212 3.41 -3.79 -16.73
CA LYS A 212 2.23 -2.92 -16.83
C LYS A 212 2.52 -1.44 -16.64
N ILE A 213 3.68 -1.05 -16.11
CA ILE A 213 4.10 0.36 -16.10
C ILE A 213 4.11 0.91 -17.54
N PHE A 214 4.57 0.09 -18.50
CA PHE A 214 4.61 0.46 -19.90
C PHE A 214 3.32 0.11 -20.66
N ASP A 215 2.73 -1.03 -20.34
CA ASP A 215 1.75 -1.69 -21.21
C ASP A 215 0.51 -2.15 -20.42
N SER A 216 -0.46 -1.25 -20.28
CA SER A 216 -1.77 -1.56 -19.67
C SER A 216 -2.87 -0.69 -20.31
N THR A 217 -3.52 0.16 -19.54
CA THR A 217 -4.53 1.13 -20.06
C THR A 217 -3.90 2.07 -21.08
N ASN A 218 -2.64 2.42 -20.89
CA ASN A 218 -1.85 3.24 -21.80
C ASN A 218 -0.60 2.48 -22.22
N THR A 219 -0.16 2.69 -23.47
CA THR A 219 1.14 2.24 -23.95
C THR A 219 2.15 3.37 -23.82
N MET A 220 3.26 3.10 -23.13
CA MET A 220 4.36 4.03 -22.93
C MET A 220 5.56 3.59 -23.75
N SER A 221 6.22 4.53 -24.43
CA SER A 221 7.44 4.29 -25.17
C SER A 221 8.60 5.05 -24.55
N LEU A 222 9.68 4.36 -24.26
CA LEU A 222 10.92 4.93 -23.75
C LEU A 222 11.61 5.82 -24.79
N VAL A 223 11.55 5.42 -26.05
CA VAL A 223 12.08 6.24 -27.16
C VAL A 223 11.31 7.56 -27.28
N ALA A 224 10.02 7.55 -27.04
CA ALA A 224 9.22 8.77 -27.09
C ALA A 224 9.42 9.66 -25.85
N LYS A 225 9.61 9.05 -24.68
CA LYS A 225 9.75 9.77 -23.42
C LYS A 225 10.46 8.89 -22.38
N ASP A 226 11.70 9.19 -22.11
CA ASP A 226 12.59 8.45 -21.20
C ASP A 226 12.79 9.14 -19.82
N ASP A 227 12.46 10.42 -19.72
CA ASP A 227 12.50 11.16 -18.44
C ASP A 227 11.10 11.71 -18.11
N ILE A 228 10.49 11.15 -17.06
CA ILE A 228 9.19 11.54 -16.53
C ILE A 228 9.36 11.84 -15.04
N GLN A 229 9.23 13.10 -14.66
CA GLN A 229 9.28 13.52 -13.26
C GLN A 229 7.98 14.29 -12.91
N VAL A 230 7.96 15.63 -13.02
CA VAL A 230 6.72 16.41 -12.90
C VAL A 230 6.15 16.59 -14.30
N ASP A 231 5.56 15.54 -14.83
CA ASP A 231 5.03 15.49 -16.19
C ASP A 231 3.50 15.33 -16.16
N PRO A 232 2.72 16.41 -16.41
CA PRO A 232 1.27 16.39 -16.31
C PRO A 232 0.60 15.57 -17.39
N GLU A 233 1.30 15.19 -18.45
CA GLU A 233 0.77 14.35 -19.52
C GLU A 233 1.03 12.86 -19.30
N ASN A 234 2.26 12.50 -18.95
CA ASN A 234 2.71 11.10 -18.93
C ASN A 234 2.65 10.47 -17.53
N ALA A 235 2.91 11.23 -16.45
CA ALA A 235 2.82 10.69 -15.10
C ALA A 235 1.41 10.14 -14.74
N PRO A 236 0.29 10.80 -15.12
CA PRO A 236 -1.05 10.23 -14.91
C PRO A 236 -1.31 8.95 -15.70
N LYS A 237 -0.74 8.80 -16.90
CA LYS A 237 -0.86 7.57 -17.70
C LYS A 237 -0.17 6.39 -17.02
N ILE A 238 1.04 6.62 -16.48
CA ILE A 238 1.77 5.62 -15.70
C ILE A 238 1.01 5.26 -14.41
N ALA A 239 0.52 6.24 -13.67
CA ALA A 239 -0.25 5.99 -12.46
C ALA A 239 -1.51 5.15 -12.73
N GLU A 240 -2.20 5.39 -13.85
CA GLU A 240 -3.35 4.59 -14.26
C GLU A 240 -2.94 3.17 -14.67
N ASN A 241 -1.80 3.00 -15.31
CA ASN A 241 -1.23 1.70 -15.61
C ASN A 241 -0.90 0.92 -14.32
N VAL A 242 -0.23 1.56 -13.37
CA VAL A 242 0.13 0.98 -12.07
C VAL A 242 -1.10 0.53 -11.29
N ARG A 243 -2.22 1.29 -11.36
CA ARG A 243 -3.48 0.91 -10.71
C ARG A 243 -3.95 -0.49 -11.10
N THR A 244 -3.61 -0.97 -12.28
CA THR A 244 -4.00 -2.30 -12.80
C THR A 244 -2.92 -3.37 -12.60
N ALA A 245 -1.76 -3.01 -12.06
CA ALA A 245 -0.60 -3.89 -12.02
C ALA A 245 -0.58 -4.85 -10.83
N PHE A 246 -1.41 -4.60 -9.81
CA PHE A 246 -1.45 -5.40 -8.58
C PHE A 246 -2.46 -6.54 -8.68
N THR A 247 -2.06 -7.73 -8.23
CA THR A 247 -2.91 -8.93 -8.13
C THR A 247 -2.58 -9.73 -6.87
N ILE A 248 -3.53 -10.55 -6.41
CA ILE A 248 -3.32 -11.51 -5.30
C ILE A 248 -2.78 -12.82 -5.87
N GLU A 249 -1.82 -13.42 -5.15
CA GLU A 249 -1.35 -14.79 -5.35
C GLU A 249 -1.86 -15.76 -4.28
#